data_75047f382d488e7d135e6f9dab2e657f
#
_entry.id   75047f382d488e7d135e6f9dab2e657f
#
_cell.length_a   1.000
_cell.length_b   1.000
_cell.length_c   1.000
_cell.angle_alpha   90.00
_cell.angle_beta   90.00
_cell.angle_gamma   90.00
#
_symmetry.space_group_name_H-M   'P 1'
#
loop_
_entity.id
_entity.type
_entity.pdbx_description
1 polymer ?
#
loop_
_entity_poly.entity_id
_entity_poly.type
_entity_poly.pdbx_seq_one_letter_code
_entity_poly.pdbx_strand_id
1 'polypeptide(L)'
;MINRAGILALLVALGVAGCGGGGHGRDINDPSNSLVFGYVDMADAPTKVSGAQIMQVAPPTEKPYWGTDVKDGLFYTYYLPPGSYRLATLHGSSFWRGEHQYNFPRQGGGETTVRIDKPGIYFLGAYKYKSVKTGMFEQAKFGNERVPTPLEAELLQRLLDSDAELKGSVWADKIRQRIARLKKR
;
A
#
# COMPACT_ATOMS: atom_id res chain seq x y z
N MET A 1 20.83 -28.96 -65.08
CA MET A 1 21.25 -27.58 -64.75
C MET A 1 20.45 -27.14 -63.55
N ILE A 2 21.16 -26.92 -62.48
CA ILE A 2 20.63 -26.69 -61.11
C ILE A 2 20.37 -25.19 -60.98
N ASN A 3 19.17 -24.82 -60.50
CA ASN A 3 18.96 -23.42 -60.14
C ASN A 3 18.61 -23.34 -58.65
N ARG A 4 19.47 -22.56 -58.01
CA ARG A 4 19.60 -22.42 -56.54
C ARG A 4 18.60 -21.43 -55.97
N ALA A 5 18.03 -21.84 -54.87
CA ALA A 5 18.04 -21.14 -53.59
C ALA A 5 17.39 -19.76 -53.49
N GLY A 6 16.22 -19.74 -52.92
CA GLY A 6 15.70 -18.59 -52.18
C GLY A 6 15.65 -18.95 -50.71
N ILE A 7 16.63 -18.47 -49.94
CA ILE A 7 16.64 -18.59 -48.47
C ILE A 7 15.72 -17.49 -47.94
N LEU A 8 14.59 -17.90 -47.43
CA LEU A 8 13.66 -17.03 -46.70
C LEU A 8 14.16 -16.89 -45.25
N ALA A 9 14.77 -15.77 -44.95
CA ALA A 9 15.15 -15.43 -43.56
C ALA A 9 13.91 -15.08 -42.76
N LEU A 10 13.48 -16.01 -41.91
CA LEU A 10 12.42 -15.80 -40.94
C LEU A 10 13.02 -15.08 -39.73
N LEU A 11 12.87 -13.76 -39.65
CA LEU A 11 13.19 -12.95 -38.50
C LEU A 11 12.13 -13.21 -37.43
N VAL A 12 12.45 -14.08 -36.47
CA VAL A 12 11.71 -14.25 -35.24
C VAL A 12 12.03 -13.07 -34.34
N ALA A 13 11.13 -12.11 -34.31
CA ALA A 13 11.13 -11.06 -33.29
C ALA A 13 10.73 -11.67 -31.94
N LEU A 14 11.72 -12.06 -31.14
CA LEU A 14 11.52 -12.39 -29.71
C LEU A 14 11.15 -11.10 -28.97
N GLY A 15 9.84 -10.90 -28.81
CA GLY A 15 9.32 -9.92 -27.88
C GLY A 15 9.73 -10.30 -26.46
N VAL A 16 10.69 -9.58 -25.90
CA VAL A 16 11.01 -9.65 -24.48
C VAL A 16 9.83 -9.08 -23.72
N ALA A 17 8.90 -9.93 -23.32
CA ALA A 17 7.90 -9.58 -22.32
C ALA A 17 8.63 -9.40 -20.99
N GLY A 18 9.00 -8.16 -20.67
CA GLY A 18 9.54 -7.80 -19.36
C GLY A 18 8.51 -8.14 -18.29
N CYS A 19 8.80 -9.14 -17.46
CA CYS A 19 8.10 -9.36 -16.20
C CYS A 19 8.44 -8.23 -15.24
N GLY A 20 7.79 -7.08 -15.39
CA GLY A 20 7.69 -6.05 -14.37
C GLY A 20 6.55 -6.42 -13.43
N GLY A 21 6.87 -7.03 -12.29
CA GLY A 21 5.90 -7.29 -11.24
C GLY A 21 5.49 -5.98 -10.59
N GLY A 22 4.23 -5.62 -10.71
CA GLY A 22 3.62 -4.47 -10.04
C GLY A 22 2.41 -4.03 -10.83
N GLY A 23 1.22 -4.16 -10.30
CA GLY A 23 -0.02 -3.45 -10.61
C GLY A 23 -0.38 -3.03 -12.04
N HIS A 24 0.13 -3.70 -13.06
CA HIS A 24 -0.04 -3.26 -14.44
C HIS A 24 -1.47 -3.41 -14.91
N GLY A 25 -2.06 -2.32 -15.32
CA GLY A 25 -3.36 -2.24 -15.96
C GLY A 25 -4.46 -1.55 -15.13
N ARG A 26 -4.12 -0.94 -13.98
CA ARG A 26 -5.07 -0.18 -13.19
C ARG A 26 -4.91 1.31 -13.48
N ASP A 27 -5.97 1.91 -14.02
CA ASP A 27 -5.99 3.34 -14.26
C ASP A 27 -6.12 4.09 -12.92
N ILE A 28 -5.15 4.95 -12.61
CA ILE A 28 -5.19 5.82 -11.44
C ILE A 28 -6.41 6.75 -11.45
N ASN A 29 -6.92 7.04 -12.64
CA ASN A 29 -8.08 7.92 -12.86
C ASN A 29 -9.41 7.15 -12.88
N ASP A 30 -9.41 5.83 -12.68
CA ASP A 30 -10.65 5.06 -12.60
C ASP A 30 -11.54 5.57 -11.46
N PRO A 31 -12.74 6.10 -11.77
CA PRO A 31 -13.62 6.72 -10.79
C PRO A 31 -14.23 5.70 -9.80
N SER A 32 -14.15 4.41 -10.09
CA SER A 32 -14.67 3.34 -9.22
C SER A 32 -13.74 3.01 -8.06
N ASN A 33 -12.50 3.44 -8.12
CA ASN A 33 -11.48 3.17 -7.13
C ASN A 33 -11.47 4.17 -5.97
N SER A 34 -10.84 3.77 -4.89
CA SER A 34 -10.63 4.59 -3.70
C SER A 34 -9.15 4.68 -3.33
N LEU A 35 -8.75 5.87 -2.89
CA LEU A 35 -7.47 6.10 -2.24
C LEU A 35 -7.61 5.73 -0.76
N VAL A 36 -6.83 4.75 -0.33
CA VAL A 36 -6.71 4.36 1.07
C VAL A 36 -5.27 4.59 1.52
N PHE A 37 -5.10 5.19 2.67
CA PHE A 37 -3.79 5.50 3.21
C PHE A 37 -3.76 5.42 4.72
N GLY A 38 -2.56 5.33 5.28
CA GLY A 38 -2.30 5.34 6.70
C GLY A 38 -0.84 5.60 6.98
N TYR A 39 -0.49 5.66 8.25
CA TYR A 39 0.86 5.93 8.68
C TYR A 39 1.29 4.98 9.79
N VAL A 40 2.55 4.61 9.79
CA VAL A 40 3.16 3.86 10.89
C VAL A 40 4.53 4.44 11.22
N ASP A 41 4.69 4.88 12.46
CA ASP A 41 5.98 5.26 13.02
C ASP A 41 6.74 4.01 13.46
N MET A 42 7.83 3.72 12.76
CA MET A 42 8.72 2.59 13.02
C MET A 42 10.08 3.03 13.56
N ALA A 43 10.20 4.25 14.11
CA ALA A 43 11.48 4.76 14.60
C ALA A 43 12.10 3.86 15.68
N ASP A 44 11.25 3.26 16.53
CA ASP A 44 11.68 2.36 17.61
C ASP A 44 11.74 0.88 17.16
N ALA A 45 11.42 0.58 15.90
CA ALA A 45 11.42 -0.77 15.37
C ALA A 45 12.82 -1.20 14.89
N PRO A 46 13.11 -2.50 14.90
CA PRO A 46 14.41 -3.02 14.43
C PRO A 46 14.60 -2.90 12.92
N THR A 47 13.56 -2.60 12.16
CA THR A 47 13.59 -2.50 10.69
C THR A 47 12.79 -1.30 10.20
N LYS A 48 13.13 -0.80 9.01
CA LYS A 48 12.31 0.18 8.31
C LYS A 48 11.19 -0.52 7.55
N VAL A 49 10.02 0.12 7.44
CA VAL A 49 8.93 -0.39 6.60
C VAL A 49 9.33 -0.31 5.14
N SER A 50 9.22 -1.44 4.44
CA SER A 50 9.47 -1.58 3.01
C SER A 50 8.21 -1.89 2.21
N GLY A 51 7.12 -2.29 2.88
CA GLY A 51 5.84 -2.62 2.27
C GLY A 51 4.73 -2.75 3.30
N ALA A 52 3.50 -2.68 2.84
CA ALA A 52 2.33 -2.99 3.65
C ALA A 52 1.32 -3.77 2.82
N GLN A 53 0.52 -4.59 3.48
CA GLN A 53 -0.56 -5.34 2.85
C GLN A 53 -1.89 -4.99 3.52
N ILE A 54 -2.85 -4.62 2.69
CA ILE A 54 -4.24 -4.42 3.07
C ILE A 54 -5.02 -5.66 2.67
N MET A 55 -5.74 -6.25 3.61
CA MET A 55 -6.58 -7.41 3.37
C MET A 55 -8.02 -6.99 3.16
N GLN A 56 -8.63 -7.45 2.07
CA GLN A 56 -10.08 -7.36 1.87
C GLN A 56 -10.76 -8.42 2.73
N VAL A 57 -11.69 -7.98 3.58
CA VAL A 57 -12.42 -8.87 4.49
C VAL A 57 -13.87 -9.10 4.04
N ALA A 58 -14.41 -8.19 3.23
CA ALA A 58 -15.72 -8.34 2.59
C ALA A 58 -15.82 -7.43 1.34
N PRO A 59 -16.45 -7.87 0.23
CA PRO A 59 -16.85 -9.26 -0.01
C PRO A 59 -15.63 -10.18 -0.12
N PRO A 60 -15.79 -11.50 0.07
CA PRO A 60 -14.71 -12.46 -0.17
C PRO A 60 -14.21 -12.39 -1.62
N THR A 61 -12.90 -12.55 -1.80
CA THR A 61 -12.24 -12.50 -3.11
C THR A 61 -11.10 -13.52 -3.15
N GLU A 62 -10.77 -14.01 -4.34
CA GLU A 62 -9.64 -14.92 -4.56
C GLU A 62 -8.28 -14.26 -4.24
N LYS A 63 -8.20 -12.95 -4.41
CA LYS A 63 -7.00 -12.15 -4.13
C LYS A 63 -7.28 -11.16 -3.00
N PRO A 64 -7.34 -11.62 -1.74
CA PRO A 64 -7.75 -10.78 -0.63
C PRO A 64 -6.70 -9.74 -0.20
N TYR A 65 -5.46 -9.84 -0.67
CA TYR A 65 -4.39 -8.95 -0.27
C TYR A 65 -4.03 -7.94 -1.37
N TRP A 66 -3.86 -6.70 -0.94
CA TRP A 66 -3.48 -5.58 -1.78
C TRP A 66 -2.16 -5.00 -1.26
N GLY A 67 -1.16 -4.95 -2.12
CA GLY A 67 0.08 -4.24 -1.82
C GLY A 67 -0.15 -2.73 -1.80
N THR A 68 0.67 -2.05 -1.03
CA THR A 68 0.66 -0.59 -0.92
C THR A 68 2.04 -0.03 -1.23
N ASP A 69 2.08 1.18 -1.74
CA ASP A 69 3.30 1.96 -1.75
C ASP A 69 3.63 2.43 -0.34
N VAL A 70 4.91 2.52 -0.01
CA VAL A 70 5.38 2.96 1.31
C VAL A 70 6.50 3.98 1.16
N LYS A 71 6.33 5.12 1.82
CA LYS A 71 7.35 6.16 1.91
C LYS A 71 7.36 6.79 3.29
N ASP A 72 8.51 6.69 3.99
CA ASP A 72 8.71 7.26 5.33
C ASP A 72 7.56 6.95 6.31
N GLY A 73 7.13 5.69 6.34
CA GLY A 73 6.04 5.21 7.18
C GLY A 73 4.63 5.52 6.65
N LEU A 74 4.48 6.37 5.66
CA LEU A 74 3.23 6.59 4.95
C LEU A 74 3.01 5.44 3.97
N PHE A 75 1.91 4.69 4.11
CA PHE A 75 1.50 3.64 3.20
C PHE A 75 0.19 4.00 2.53
N TYR A 76 0.05 3.69 1.24
CA TYR A 76 -1.13 4.06 0.46
C TYR A 76 -1.33 3.18 -0.77
N THR A 77 -2.57 3.14 -1.23
CA THR A 77 -2.95 2.58 -2.54
C THR A 77 -4.19 3.31 -3.05
N TYR A 78 -4.30 3.52 -4.34
CA TYR A 78 -5.42 4.21 -4.96
C TYR A 78 -6.27 3.31 -5.86
N TYR A 79 -6.19 1.99 -5.63
CA TYR A 79 -6.87 0.99 -6.47
C TYR A 79 -7.92 0.15 -5.74
N LEU A 80 -8.35 0.54 -4.54
CA LEU A 80 -9.30 -0.28 -3.80
C LEU A 80 -10.73 -0.04 -4.26
N PRO A 81 -11.42 -1.10 -4.74
CA PRO A 81 -12.86 -1.04 -5.03
C PRO A 81 -13.68 -0.97 -3.73
N PRO A 82 -15.00 -0.74 -3.82
CA PRO A 82 -15.89 -0.85 -2.67
C PRO A 82 -15.75 -2.19 -1.94
N GLY A 83 -15.76 -2.15 -0.61
CA GLY A 83 -15.53 -3.32 0.24
C GLY A 83 -15.10 -2.95 1.66
N SER A 84 -14.85 -3.95 2.49
CA SER A 84 -14.28 -3.78 3.82
C SER A 84 -12.84 -4.25 3.82
N TYR A 85 -11.95 -3.44 4.36
CA TYR A 85 -10.51 -3.65 4.31
C TYR A 85 -9.87 -3.43 5.67
N ARG A 86 -8.79 -4.13 5.94
CA ARG A 86 -7.96 -3.91 7.12
C ARG A 86 -6.48 -3.94 6.76
N LEU A 87 -5.68 -3.22 7.52
CA LEU A 87 -4.24 -3.39 7.50
C LEU A 87 -3.90 -4.77 8.07
N ALA A 88 -3.25 -5.61 7.29
CA ALA A 88 -2.96 -7.01 7.65
C ALA A 88 -1.52 -7.20 8.10
N THR A 89 -0.56 -6.68 7.33
CA THR A 89 0.86 -6.93 7.55
C THR A 89 1.66 -5.70 7.12
N LEU A 90 2.70 -5.38 7.89
CA LEU A 90 3.79 -4.52 7.46
C LEU A 90 5.01 -5.40 7.19
N HIS A 91 5.68 -5.11 6.11
CA HIS A 91 6.97 -5.70 5.76
C HIS A 91 8.07 -4.72 6.16
N GLY A 92 9.07 -5.21 6.85
CA GLY A 92 10.23 -4.42 7.21
C GLY A 92 11.50 -5.10 6.71
N SER A 93 12.48 -4.32 6.31
CA SER A 93 13.79 -4.83 5.94
C SER A 93 14.90 -4.09 6.66
N SER A 94 15.97 -4.79 6.99
CA SER A 94 17.21 -4.19 7.45
C SER A 94 18.40 -4.97 6.90
N PHE A 95 19.50 -4.28 6.68
CA PHE A 95 20.73 -4.87 6.16
C PHE A 95 21.27 -6.01 7.05
N TRP A 96 21.12 -5.87 8.37
CA TRP A 96 21.68 -6.82 9.33
C TRP A 96 20.73 -7.92 9.78
N ARG A 97 19.40 -7.69 9.70
CA ARG A 97 18.38 -8.59 10.25
C ARG A 97 17.49 -9.21 9.18
N GLY A 98 17.72 -8.89 7.90
CA GLY A 98 16.91 -9.40 6.80
C GLY A 98 15.49 -8.84 6.77
N GLU A 99 14.56 -9.64 6.28
CA GLU A 99 13.15 -9.29 6.17
C GLU A 99 12.39 -9.69 7.44
N HIS A 100 11.49 -8.82 7.87
CA HIS A 100 10.60 -9.03 9.00
C HIS A 100 9.16 -8.75 8.59
N GLN A 101 8.23 -9.52 9.16
CA GLN A 101 6.81 -9.32 8.98
C GLN A 101 6.17 -8.96 10.33
N TYR A 102 5.40 -7.89 10.33
CA TYR A 102 4.65 -7.40 11.48
C TYR A 102 3.17 -7.60 11.20
N ASN A 103 2.60 -8.68 11.73
CA ASN A 103 1.21 -9.05 11.47
C ASN A 103 0.26 -8.36 12.45
N PHE A 104 -0.72 -7.64 11.94
CA PHE A 104 -1.78 -7.08 12.75
C PHE A 104 -2.76 -8.17 13.21
N PRO A 105 -3.26 -8.13 14.45
CA PRO A 105 -4.18 -9.13 14.96
C PRO A 105 -5.42 -9.28 14.08
N ARG A 106 -5.83 -10.54 13.86
CA ARG A 106 -7.04 -10.83 13.06
C ARG A 106 -8.33 -10.48 13.80
N GLN A 107 -8.30 -10.49 15.12
CA GLN A 107 -9.46 -10.25 15.99
C GLN A 107 -9.24 -9.01 16.85
N GLY A 108 -10.29 -8.22 17.02
CA GLY A 108 -10.32 -7.08 17.93
C GLY A 108 -10.00 -5.71 17.33
N GLY A 109 -9.78 -5.64 16.02
CA GLY A 109 -9.29 -4.42 15.43
C GLY A 109 -10.29 -3.66 14.55
N GLY A 110 -11.41 -3.19 15.08
CA GLY A 110 -12.16 -2.11 14.41
C GLY A 110 -11.28 -0.89 14.09
N GLU A 111 -10.19 -0.74 14.82
CA GLU A 111 -9.24 0.36 14.69
C GLU A 111 -8.42 0.36 13.40
N THR A 112 -8.15 -0.82 12.81
CA THR A 112 -7.38 -0.95 11.55
C THR A 112 -8.26 -1.25 10.35
N THR A 113 -9.58 -1.19 10.50
CA THR A 113 -10.55 -1.54 9.46
C THR A 113 -11.18 -0.29 8.87
N VAL A 114 -11.36 -0.28 7.56
CA VAL A 114 -12.10 0.74 6.82
C VAL A 114 -13.14 0.09 5.94
N ARG A 115 -14.33 0.68 5.90
CA ARG A 115 -15.39 0.30 4.98
C ARG A 115 -15.48 1.34 3.86
N ILE A 116 -15.35 0.86 2.64
CA ILE A 116 -15.45 1.65 1.41
C ILE A 116 -16.83 1.38 0.81
N ASP A 117 -17.78 2.24 1.08
CA ASP A 117 -19.14 2.14 0.52
C ASP A 117 -19.24 2.80 -0.85
N LYS A 118 -18.40 3.78 -1.13
CA LYS A 118 -18.33 4.52 -2.40
C LYS A 118 -16.90 4.98 -2.67
N PRO A 119 -16.53 5.23 -3.92
CA PRO A 119 -15.23 5.78 -4.26
C PRO A 119 -14.90 7.06 -3.49
N GLY A 120 -13.70 7.13 -2.91
CA GLY A 120 -13.32 8.25 -2.06
C GLY A 120 -11.92 8.15 -1.46
N ILE A 121 -11.64 9.02 -0.49
CA ILE A 121 -10.39 9.03 0.26
C ILE A 121 -10.67 8.51 1.67
N TYR A 122 -9.94 7.48 2.08
CA TYR A 122 -10.13 6.77 3.34
C TYR A 122 -8.83 6.69 4.13
N PHE A 123 -8.91 7.05 5.41
CA PHE A 123 -7.79 7.04 6.33
C PHE A 123 -7.88 5.85 7.28
N LEU A 124 -6.91 4.96 7.24
CA LEU A 124 -6.82 3.80 8.13
C LEU A 124 -6.31 4.14 9.53
N GLY A 125 -5.69 5.30 9.68
CA GLY A 125 -5.15 5.75 10.96
C GLY A 125 -3.64 5.92 10.95
N ALA A 126 -3.13 6.52 12.03
CA ALA A 126 -1.71 6.61 12.32
C ALA A 126 -1.38 5.69 13.49
N TYR A 127 -0.29 4.95 13.38
CA TYR A 127 0.13 3.95 14.35
C TYR A 127 1.60 4.16 14.72
N LYS A 128 1.96 3.73 15.92
CA LYS A 128 3.34 3.64 16.36
C LYS A 128 3.69 2.21 16.74
N TYR A 129 4.89 1.78 16.34
CA TYR A 129 5.45 0.51 16.77
C TYR A 129 5.62 0.48 18.30
N LYS A 130 5.23 -0.64 18.90
CA LYS A 130 5.57 -0.95 20.28
C LYS A 130 6.31 -2.28 20.35
N SER A 131 7.50 -2.26 20.97
CA SER A 131 8.17 -3.49 21.33
C SER A 131 7.39 -4.18 22.44
N VAL A 132 6.95 -5.41 22.18
CA VAL A 132 6.35 -6.27 23.21
C VAL A 132 7.43 -7.18 23.73
N LYS A 133 7.75 -7.08 25.04
CA LYS A 133 8.67 -8.01 25.69
C LYS A 133 8.04 -9.39 25.67
N THR A 134 8.70 -10.31 24.98
CA THR A 134 8.33 -11.73 24.95
C THR A 134 9.28 -12.50 25.84
N GLY A 135 8.81 -13.61 26.41
CA GLY A 135 9.69 -14.54 27.15
C GLY A 135 10.79 -15.08 26.25
N MET A 136 11.84 -15.63 26.86
CA MET A 136 13.07 -16.07 26.16
C MET A 136 12.83 -17.12 25.05
N PHE A 137 11.66 -17.76 25.02
CA PHE A 137 11.24 -18.79 24.05
C PHE A 137 10.02 -18.42 23.21
N GLU A 138 9.52 -17.19 23.34
CA GLU A 138 8.39 -16.74 22.54
C GLU A 138 8.86 -15.96 21.31
N GLN A 139 8.18 -16.15 20.19
CA GLN A 139 8.41 -15.31 19.00
C GLN A 139 8.15 -13.84 19.35
N ALA A 140 9.01 -12.96 18.85
CA ALA A 140 8.86 -11.52 19.05
C ALA A 140 7.45 -11.08 18.62
N LYS A 141 6.67 -10.60 19.58
CA LYS A 141 5.34 -10.06 19.32
C LYS A 141 5.47 -8.59 18.94
N PHE A 142 4.72 -8.21 17.92
CA PHE A 142 4.59 -6.83 17.49
C PHE A 142 3.37 -6.21 18.18
N GLY A 143 3.58 -5.08 18.82
CA GLY A 143 2.52 -4.21 19.32
C GLY A 143 2.40 -2.97 18.43
N ASN A 144 1.17 -2.51 18.23
CA ASN A 144 0.91 -1.20 17.64
C ASN A 144 0.03 -0.39 18.58
N GLU A 145 0.22 0.90 18.58
CA GLU A 145 -0.63 1.86 19.26
C GLU A 145 -1.12 2.87 18.25
N ARG A 146 -2.43 3.12 18.25
CA ARG A 146 -2.98 4.23 17.47
C ARG A 146 -2.55 5.55 18.10
N VAL A 147 -2.01 6.44 17.27
CA VAL A 147 -1.54 7.76 17.72
C VAL A 147 -2.34 8.87 17.04
N PRO A 148 -2.54 10.01 17.72
CA PRO A 148 -3.30 11.13 17.19
C PRO A 148 -2.52 11.91 16.11
N THR A 149 -1.21 11.75 16.05
CA THR A 149 -0.31 12.45 15.11
C THR A 149 0.55 11.47 14.34
N PRO A 150 0.97 11.77 13.10
CA PRO A 150 0.60 12.97 12.33
C PRO A 150 -0.88 13.02 11.96
N LEU A 151 -1.40 14.22 11.76
CA LEU A 151 -2.80 14.43 11.40
C LEU A 151 -3.09 13.97 9.97
N GLU A 152 -4.33 13.57 9.72
CA GLU A 152 -4.78 13.15 8.38
C GLU A 152 -4.44 14.18 7.31
N ALA A 153 -4.63 15.48 7.58
CA ALA A 153 -4.35 16.55 6.63
C ALA A 153 -2.84 16.66 6.30
N GLU A 154 -1.97 16.45 7.28
CA GLU A 154 -0.53 16.45 7.10
C GLU A 154 -0.07 15.28 6.24
N LEU A 155 -0.61 14.10 6.48
CA LEU A 155 -0.32 12.91 5.70
C LEU A 155 -0.77 13.04 4.25
N LEU A 156 -1.95 13.61 4.01
CA LEU A 156 -2.44 13.90 2.67
C LEU A 156 -1.57 14.92 1.94
N GLN A 157 -1.05 15.93 2.64
CA GLN A 157 -0.11 16.88 2.04
C GLN A 157 1.21 16.19 1.67
N ARG A 158 1.77 15.37 2.58
CA ARG A 158 2.98 14.57 2.32
C ARG A 158 2.79 13.65 1.12
N LEU A 159 1.62 13.04 0.98
CA LEU A 159 1.29 12.16 -0.13
C LEU A 159 1.34 12.91 -1.47
N LEU A 160 0.71 14.08 -1.55
CA LEU A 160 0.78 14.95 -2.74
C LEU A 160 2.20 15.38 -3.07
N ASP A 161 3.01 15.68 -2.05
CA ASP A 161 4.37 16.18 -2.27
C ASP A 161 5.32 15.08 -2.73
N SER A 162 5.04 13.84 -2.36
CA SER A 162 5.96 12.71 -2.54
C SER A 162 5.64 11.82 -3.75
N ASP A 163 4.40 11.83 -4.27
CA ASP A 163 3.96 10.99 -5.38
C ASP A 163 3.61 11.85 -6.61
N ALA A 164 4.47 11.74 -7.64
CA ALA A 164 4.30 12.52 -8.87
C ALA A 164 3.11 12.04 -9.71
N GLU A 165 2.82 10.73 -9.71
CA GLU A 165 1.71 10.16 -10.45
C GLU A 165 0.38 10.62 -9.84
N LEU A 166 0.27 10.53 -8.51
CA LEU A 166 -0.90 11.00 -7.78
C LEU A 166 -1.13 12.51 -7.97
N LYS A 167 -0.05 13.30 -7.97
CA LYS A 167 -0.09 14.75 -8.18
C LYS A 167 -0.64 15.14 -9.54
N GLY A 168 -0.41 14.32 -10.57
CA GLY A 168 -0.91 14.50 -11.94
C GLY A 168 -2.28 13.90 -12.20
N SER A 169 -2.90 13.25 -11.23
CA SER A 169 -4.15 12.52 -11.38
C SER A 169 -5.37 13.27 -10.85
N VAL A 170 -6.55 12.68 -11.05
CA VAL A 170 -7.83 13.16 -10.47
C VAL A 170 -7.83 13.20 -8.94
N TRP A 171 -6.91 12.51 -8.30
CA TRP A 171 -6.78 12.50 -6.85
C TRP A 171 -6.22 13.79 -6.28
N ALA A 172 -5.41 14.52 -7.02
CA ALA A 172 -4.78 15.75 -6.53
C ALA A 172 -5.83 16.75 -6.03
N ASP A 173 -6.87 17.00 -6.80
CA ASP A 173 -7.92 17.94 -6.41
C ASP A 173 -8.80 17.39 -5.28
N LYS A 174 -9.13 16.11 -5.31
CA LYS A 174 -9.87 15.44 -4.23
C LYS A 174 -9.13 15.55 -2.90
N ILE A 175 -7.80 15.35 -2.91
CA ILE A 175 -6.95 15.46 -1.71
C ILE A 175 -6.93 16.91 -1.21
N ARG A 176 -6.70 17.91 -2.08
CA ARG A 176 -6.72 19.34 -1.70
C ARG A 176 -8.05 19.73 -1.06
N GLN A 177 -9.16 19.28 -1.63
CA GLN A 177 -10.49 19.51 -1.06
C GLN A 177 -10.67 18.83 0.31
N ARG A 178 -10.13 17.60 0.48
CA ARG A 178 -10.18 16.89 1.77
C ARG A 178 -9.37 17.63 2.82
N ILE A 179 -8.15 18.06 2.51
CA ILE A 179 -7.29 18.86 3.39
C ILE A 179 -8.00 20.14 3.82
N ALA A 180 -8.59 20.88 2.86
CA ALA A 180 -9.31 22.10 3.18
C ALA A 180 -10.51 21.89 4.12
N ARG A 181 -11.21 20.77 3.99
CA ARG A 181 -12.31 20.40 4.91
C ARG A 181 -11.82 20.03 6.31
N LEU A 182 -10.69 19.32 6.41
CA LEU A 182 -10.11 18.93 7.69
C LEU A 182 -9.58 20.11 8.49
N LYS A 183 -9.04 21.13 7.82
CA LYS A 183 -8.54 22.36 8.47
C LYS A 183 -9.64 23.29 8.99
N LYS A 184 -10.90 23.08 8.58
CA LYS A 184 -12.05 23.88 9.03
C LYS A 184 -12.76 23.29 10.28
N ARG A 185 -12.33 22.12 10.73
CA ARG A 185 -12.87 21.44 11.93
C ARG A 185 -12.03 21.71 13.14
#